data_20ae67687beb2b760480c05b5c9b61a1
#
_entry.id   20ae67687beb2b760480c05b5c9b61a1
#
_cell.length_a   1.000
_cell.length_b   1.000
_cell.length_c   1.000
_cell.angle_alpha   90.00
_cell.angle_beta   90.00
_cell.angle_gamma   90.00
#
_symmetry.space_group_name_H-M   'P 1'
#
loop_
_entity.id
_entity.type
_entity.pdbx_description
1 polymer ?
#
loop_
_entity_poly.entity_id
_entity_poly.type
_entity_poly.pdbx_seq_one_letter_code
_entity_poly.pdbx_strand_id
1 'polypeptide(L)'
;VSAGVVTGLVAHMDIVQILSTLGEAFVTNRTTCLFMLTLPVIGLCERYGLKVKAIMLIKKASSLSTGILLSGYTFIREATIAMGVTLGGHPQFVRPLVSPMAEGAAVAKYGELDQEDIDKIRAYSAASDNIGNFYAQNVFMANAGILLIVSTLDGLGIKVDSLELAKYAIPVAIIAFVLWVAQNIMLDRKLKKKYSARSNVGGAK
;
A
#
# COMPACT_ATOMS: atom_id res chain seq x y z
N VAL A 1 20.91 -15.47 4.48
CA VAL A 1 22.27 -16.04 4.45
C VAL A 1 22.49 -16.91 5.68
N SER A 2 22.42 -16.39 6.93
CA SER A 2 22.68 -17.15 8.17
C SER A 2 21.83 -18.41 8.28
N ALA A 3 20.50 -18.31 8.00
CA ALA A 3 19.62 -19.46 8.00
C ALA A 3 20.04 -20.53 6.98
N GLY A 4 20.44 -20.11 5.76
CA GLY A 4 20.90 -21.03 4.72
C GLY A 4 22.18 -21.77 5.12
N VAL A 5 23.12 -21.08 5.78
CA VAL A 5 24.34 -21.72 6.31
C VAL A 5 23.98 -22.75 7.38
N VAL A 6 23.13 -22.39 8.34
CA VAL A 6 22.69 -23.32 9.41
C VAL A 6 21.98 -24.54 8.80
N THR A 7 21.08 -24.32 7.86
CA THR A 7 20.37 -25.42 7.17
C THR A 7 21.35 -26.33 6.42
N GLY A 8 22.34 -25.78 5.74
CA GLY A 8 23.39 -26.56 5.05
C GLY A 8 24.21 -27.41 6.02
N LEU A 9 24.60 -26.85 7.17
CA LEU A 9 25.31 -27.60 8.22
C LEU A 9 24.47 -28.74 8.81
N VAL A 10 23.17 -28.47 9.06
CA VAL A 10 22.23 -29.52 9.54
C VAL A 10 22.03 -30.61 8.50
N ALA A 11 22.07 -30.25 7.21
CA ALA A 11 22.00 -31.19 6.10
C ALA A 11 23.33 -31.92 5.82
N HIS A 12 24.34 -31.78 6.71
CA HIS A 12 25.66 -32.39 6.58
C HIS A 12 26.43 -31.97 5.30
N MET A 13 26.14 -30.78 4.77
CA MET A 13 26.91 -30.23 3.64
C MET A 13 28.27 -29.69 4.12
N ASP A 14 29.30 -29.91 3.32
CA ASP A 14 30.59 -29.26 3.56
C ASP A 14 30.51 -27.74 3.35
N ILE A 15 31.38 -26.98 4.05
CA ILE A 15 31.39 -25.50 3.97
C ILE A 15 31.57 -25.02 2.54
N VAL A 16 32.43 -25.70 1.76
CA VAL A 16 32.65 -25.35 0.35
C VAL A 16 31.40 -25.56 -0.48
N GLN A 17 30.66 -26.63 -0.25
CA GLN A 17 29.37 -26.91 -0.91
C GLN A 17 28.31 -25.86 -0.54
N ILE A 18 28.23 -25.48 0.74
CA ILE A 18 27.33 -24.42 1.20
C ILE A 18 27.63 -23.10 0.49
N LEU A 19 28.88 -22.70 0.42
CA LEU A 19 29.32 -21.47 -0.24
C LEU A 19 29.07 -21.51 -1.76
N SER A 20 29.37 -22.66 -2.40
CA SER A 20 29.08 -22.86 -3.84
C SER A 20 27.59 -22.73 -4.13
N THR A 21 26.73 -23.44 -3.36
CA THR A 21 25.28 -23.39 -3.51
C THR A 21 24.72 -21.98 -3.29
N LEU A 22 25.23 -21.25 -2.29
CA LEU A 22 24.84 -19.86 -2.06
C LEU A 22 25.29 -18.95 -3.21
N GLY A 23 26.49 -19.16 -3.74
CA GLY A 23 27.01 -18.42 -4.88
C GLY A 23 26.20 -18.66 -6.15
N GLU A 24 25.90 -19.93 -6.46
CA GLU A 24 25.07 -20.31 -7.61
C GLU A 24 23.64 -19.75 -7.48
N ALA A 25 23.03 -19.87 -6.29
CA ALA A 25 21.71 -19.31 -6.01
C ALA A 25 21.71 -17.79 -6.18
N PHE A 26 22.76 -17.09 -5.74
CA PHE A 26 22.89 -15.65 -5.94
C PHE A 26 22.99 -15.29 -7.43
N VAL A 27 23.84 -15.98 -8.20
CA VAL A 27 23.99 -15.73 -9.64
C VAL A 27 22.70 -15.99 -10.38
N THR A 28 22.01 -17.10 -10.07
CA THR A 28 20.74 -17.47 -10.70
C THR A 28 19.62 -16.43 -10.39
N ASN A 29 19.58 -15.95 -9.15
CA ASN A 29 18.56 -15.00 -8.69
C ASN A 29 19.02 -13.52 -8.74
N ARG A 30 20.09 -13.21 -9.47
CA ARG A 30 20.67 -11.84 -9.52
C ARG A 30 19.68 -10.78 -9.96
N THR A 31 18.68 -11.13 -10.77
CA THR A 31 17.61 -10.21 -11.21
C THR A 31 16.78 -9.70 -10.04
N THR A 32 16.63 -10.50 -8.98
CA THR A 32 15.95 -10.06 -7.75
C THR A 32 16.69 -8.91 -7.05
N CYS A 33 18.01 -8.81 -7.25
CA CYS A 33 18.81 -7.72 -6.69
C CYS A 33 18.59 -6.37 -7.41
N LEU A 34 17.91 -6.34 -8.55
CA LEU A 34 17.59 -5.07 -9.26
C LEU A 34 16.81 -4.10 -8.40
N PHE A 35 15.97 -4.58 -7.46
CA PHE A 35 15.28 -3.69 -6.53
C PHE A 35 16.24 -2.85 -5.69
N MET A 36 17.46 -3.35 -5.41
CA MET A 36 18.47 -2.59 -4.66
C MET A 36 18.91 -1.34 -5.42
N LEU A 37 18.87 -1.36 -6.76
CA LEU A 37 19.20 -0.20 -7.59
C LEU A 37 18.10 0.87 -7.55
N THR A 38 16.88 0.50 -7.17
CA THR A 38 15.76 1.46 -7.01
C THR A 38 15.84 2.21 -5.68
N LEU A 39 16.49 1.66 -4.65
CA LEU A 39 16.59 2.28 -3.32
C LEU A 39 17.22 3.68 -3.33
N PRO A 40 18.34 3.94 -4.04
CA PRO A 40 18.90 5.28 -4.14
C PRO A 40 17.95 6.28 -4.79
N VAL A 41 17.22 5.85 -5.83
CA VAL A 41 16.22 6.69 -6.53
C VAL A 41 15.07 7.03 -5.60
N ILE A 42 14.56 6.04 -4.85
CA ILE A 42 13.53 6.24 -3.83
C ILE A 42 14.02 7.22 -2.76
N GLY A 43 15.23 7.03 -2.25
CA GLY A 43 15.85 7.93 -1.26
C GLY A 43 16.00 9.36 -1.78
N LEU A 44 16.35 9.56 -3.05
CA LEU A 44 16.37 10.87 -3.70
C LEU A 44 14.97 11.48 -3.76
N CYS A 45 13.96 10.74 -4.21
CA CYS A 45 12.57 11.21 -4.25
C CYS A 45 12.07 11.63 -2.87
N GLU A 46 12.35 10.87 -1.82
CA GLU A 46 12.02 11.23 -0.43
C GLU A 46 12.75 12.51 0.01
N ARG A 47 14.05 12.61 -0.28
CA ARG A 47 14.87 13.79 0.06
C ARG A 47 14.38 15.05 -0.64
N TYR A 48 13.95 14.96 -1.89
CA TYR A 48 13.43 16.09 -2.67
C TYR A 48 11.94 16.39 -2.39
N GLY A 49 11.40 15.85 -1.31
CA GLY A 49 10.13 16.31 -0.76
C GLY A 49 8.89 15.61 -1.31
N LEU A 50 9.01 14.44 -1.94
CA LEU A 50 7.86 13.66 -2.42
C LEU A 50 6.86 13.41 -1.28
N LYS A 51 7.36 13.03 -0.09
CA LYS A 51 6.54 12.84 1.12
C LYS A 51 5.81 14.12 1.51
N VAL A 52 6.50 15.26 1.49
CA VAL A 52 5.91 16.57 1.81
C VAL A 52 4.81 16.93 0.80
N LYS A 53 5.04 16.65 -0.48
CA LYS A 53 4.05 16.89 -1.54
C LYS A 53 2.81 16.02 -1.38
N ALA A 54 2.99 14.74 -1.07
CA ALA A 54 1.88 13.82 -0.78
C ALA A 54 1.04 14.32 0.41
N ILE A 55 1.69 14.72 1.51
CA ILE A 55 1.02 15.31 2.68
C ILE A 55 0.22 16.56 2.31
N MET A 56 0.80 17.46 1.50
CA MET A 56 0.08 18.68 1.06
C MET A 56 -1.16 18.36 0.25
N LEU A 57 -1.08 17.38 -0.67
CA LEU A 57 -2.21 16.95 -1.47
C LEU A 57 -3.33 16.35 -0.60
N ILE A 58 -2.96 15.51 0.37
CA ILE A 58 -3.92 14.92 1.30
C ILE A 58 -4.57 16.00 2.18
N LYS A 59 -3.77 16.95 2.72
CA LYS A 59 -4.31 18.07 3.52
C LYS A 59 -5.27 18.96 2.72
N LYS A 60 -5.01 19.20 1.43
CA LYS A 60 -5.92 19.94 0.56
C LYS A 60 -7.28 19.25 0.39
N ALA A 61 -7.33 17.94 0.59
CA ALA A 61 -8.55 17.14 0.53
C ALA A 61 -9.36 17.12 1.84
N SER A 62 -8.90 17.78 2.91
CA SER A 62 -9.55 17.76 4.23
C SER A 62 -10.95 18.41 4.29
N SER A 63 -11.28 19.24 3.30
CA SER A 63 -12.64 19.83 3.16
C SER A 63 -13.64 18.88 2.51
N LEU A 64 -13.18 17.72 2.04
CA LEU A 64 -14.01 16.70 1.39
C LEU A 64 -14.67 15.79 2.42
N SER A 65 -15.64 14.96 1.97
CA SER A 65 -16.20 13.93 2.82
C SER A 65 -15.16 12.87 3.17
N THR A 66 -15.38 12.15 4.27
CA THR A 66 -14.52 11.07 4.73
C THR A 66 -14.19 10.06 3.63
N GLY A 67 -15.20 9.59 2.90
CA GLY A 67 -14.98 8.61 1.84
C GLY A 67 -14.23 9.16 0.64
N ILE A 68 -14.46 10.41 0.25
CA ILE A 68 -13.70 11.05 -0.84
C ILE A 68 -12.24 11.26 -0.42
N LEU A 69 -11.99 11.67 0.82
CA LEU A 69 -10.65 11.82 1.37
C LEU A 69 -9.88 10.49 1.35
N LEU A 70 -10.50 9.41 1.83
CA LEU A 70 -9.90 8.08 1.83
C LEU A 70 -9.64 7.56 0.42
N SER A 71 -10.56 7.79 -0.51
CA SER A 71 -10.38 7.43 -1.93
C SER A 71 -9.22 8.21 -2.57
N GLY A 72 -9.13 9.51 -2.30
CA GLY A 72 -8.00 10.34 -2.76
C GLY A 72 -6.66 9.89 -2.18
N TYR A 73 -6.64 9.51 -0.90
CA TYR A 73 -5.46 8.93 -0.28
C TYR A 73 -5.04 7.62 -0.95
N THR A 74 -6.00 6.70 -1.16
CA THR A 74 -5.72 5.41 -1.82
C THR A 74 -5.16 5.65 -3.22
N PHE A 75 -5.73 6.57 -4.00
CA PHE A 75 -5.22 6.92 -5.32
C PHE A 75 -3.77 7.42 -5.27
N ILE A 76 -3.45 8.35 -4.37
CA ILE A 76 -2.08 8.86 -4.19
C ILE A 76 -1.14 7.73 -3.79
N ARG A 77 -1.59 6.85 -2.90
CA ARG A 77 -0.83 5.69 -2.44
C ARG A 77 -0.52 4.73 -3.60
N GLU A 78 -1.54 4.36 -4.38
CA GLU A 78 -1.38 3.49 -5.55
C GLU A 78 -0.45 4.10 -6.60
N ALA A 79 -0.67 5.36 -6.96
CA ALA A 79 0.13 6.04 -7.94
C ALA A 79 1.62 6.11 -7.56
N THR A 80 1.93 6.43 -6.30
CA THR A 80 3.32 6.51 -5.82
C THR A 80 3.98 5.14 -5.79
N ILE A 81 3.27 4.10 -5.35
CA ILE A 81 3.81 2.74 -5.28
C ILE A 81 3.97 2.12 -6.67
N ALA A 82 3.03 2.35 -7.58
CA ALA A 82 3.16 1.91 -8.98
C ALA A 82 4.38 2.53 -9.68
N MET A 83 4.81 3.71 -9.24
CA MET A 83 6.07 4.34 -9.68
C MET A 83 7.31 3.85 -8.92
N GLY A 84 7.17 2.87 -8.03
CA GLY A 84 8.26 2.32 -7.23
C GLY A 84 8.60 3.12 -5.98
N VAL A 85 7.83 4.15 -5.65
CA VAL A 85 8.08 4.99 -4.48
C VAL A 85 7.25 4.52 -3.29
N THR A 86 7.93 4.09 -2.24
CA THR A 86 7.27 3.68 -0.99
C THR A 86 7.01 4.88 -0.10
N LEU A 87 5.75 5.18 0.14
CA LEU A 87 5.37 6.06 1.26
C LEU A 87 5.42 5.25 2.55
N GLY A 88 5.75 5.89 3.66
CA GLY A 88 5.72 5.24 4.97
C GLY A 88 4.35 4.62 5.26
N GLY A 89 4.33 3.54 6.03
CA GLY A 89 3.10 2.79 6.35
C GLY A 89 2.26 3.40 7.46
N HIS A 90 1.46 2.57 8.12
CA HIS A 90 0.50 2.97 9.16
C HIS A 90 1.05 3.90 10.25
N PRO A 91 2.25 3.66 10.85
CA PRO A 91 2.75 4.55 11.90
C PRO A 91 3.14 5.93 11.40
N GLN A 92 3.53 6.05 10.13
CA GLN A 92 4.07 7.28 9.55
C GLN A 92 3.04 8.12 8.81
N PHE A 93 1.98 7.51 8.29
CA PHE A 93 0.96 8.17 7.47
C PHE A 93 -0.46 7.98 8.00
N VAL A 94 -0.89 6.74 8.24
CA VAL A 94 -2.29 6.48 8.56
C VAL A 94 -2.64 7.06 9.93
N ARG A 95 -1.89 6.69 10.97
CA ARG A 95 -2.18 7.12 12.34
C ARG A 95 -2.02 8.63 12.56
N PRO A 96 -0.92 9.28 12.12
CA PRO A 96 -0.72 10.69 12.42
C PRO A 96 -1.41 11.64 11.45
N LEU A 97 -1.88 11.18 10.29
CA LEU A 97 -2.41 12.06 9.26
C LEU A 97 -3.77 11.60 8.72
N VAL A 98 -3.85 10.43 8.07
CA VAL A 98 -5.04 10.04 7.30
C VAL A 98 -6.24 9.79 8.20
N SER A 99 -6.06 9.03 9.28
CA SER A 99 -7.13 8.70 10.21
C SER A 99 -7.70 9.93 10.94
N PRO A 100 -6.86 10.82 11.55
CA PRO A 100 -7.38 12.05 12.16
C PRO A 100 -8.06 12.99 11.17
N MET A 101 -7.59 13.05 9.92
CA MET A 101 -8.24 13.86 8.88
C MET A 101 -9.59 13.30 8.46
N ALA A 102 -9.68 11.97 8.31
CA ALA A 102 -10.93 11.30 7.96
C ALA A 102 -11.97 11.42 9.09
N GLU A 103 -11.54 11.29 10.34
CA GLU A 103 -12.37 11.53 11.53
C GLU A 103 -12.80 13.01 11.58
N GLY A 104 -11.87 13.93 11.42
CA GLY A 104 -12.14 15.38 11.43
C GLY A 104 -13.11 15.80 10.33
N ALA A 105 -13.03 15.22 9.13
CA ALA A 105 -13.95 15.47 8.04
C ALA A 105 -15.40 15.03 8.39
N ALA A 106 -15.54 13.89 9.06
CA ALA A 106 -16.84 13.41 9.52
C ALA A 106 -17.39 14.27 10.67
N VAL A 107 -16.56 14.62 11.67
CA VAL A 107 -16.95 15.47 12.80
C VAL A 107 -17.33 16.87 12.34
N ALA A 108 -16.58 17.47 11.41
CA ALA A 108 -16.90 18.78 10.85
C ALA A 108 -18.25 18.81 10.13
N LYS A 109 -18.67 17.68 9.56
CA LYS A 109 -19.92 17.58 8.79
C LYS A 109 -21.12 17.14 9.61
N TYR A 110 -20.92 16.29 10.60
CA TYR A 110 -22.01 15.63 11.32
C TYR A 110 -22.02 15.93 12.83
N GLY A 111 -21.04 16.66 13.36
CA GLY A 111 -20.86 16.88 14.80
C GLY A 111 -20.24 15.67 15.48
N GLU A 112 -20.59 15.47 16.73
CA GLU A 112 -20.06 14.37 17.55
C GLU A 112 -20.51 13.00 17.01
N LEU A 113 -19.56 12.09 16.87
CA LEU A 113 -19.77 10.75 16.33
C LEU A 113 -19.81 9.71 17.45
N ASP A 114 -20.54 8.63 17.22
CA ASP A 114 -20.49 7.46 18.07
C ASP A 114 -19.11 6.78 17.96
N GLN A 115 -18.63 6.16 19.04
CA GLN A 115 -17.32 5.49 19.07
C GLN A 115 -17.21 4.39 18.00
N GLU A 116 -18.29 3.66 17.74
CA GLU A 116 -18.34 2.64 16.69
C GLU A 116 -18.04 3.21 15.29
N ASP A 117 -18.56 4.40 14.98
CA ASP A 117 -18.32 5.05 13.68
C ASP A 117 -16.90 5.61 13.59
N ILE A 118 -16.34 6.12 14.70
CA ILE A 118 -14.94 6.52 14.79
C ILE A 118 -14.03 5.32 14.51
N ASP A 119 -14.25 4.19 15.17
CA ASP A 119 -13.45 3.00 14.99
C ASP A 119 -13.58 2.44 13.56
N LYS A 120 -14.76 2.56 12.95
CA LYS A 120 -15.00 2.22 11.57
C LYS A 120 -14.21 3.11 10.59
N ILE A 121 -14.20 4.43 10.83
CA ILE A 121 -13.40 5.37 10.01
C ILE A 121 -11.91 5.05 10.13
N ARG A 122 -11.42 4.70 11.33
CA ARG A 122 -10.04 4.26 11.56
C ARG A 122 -9.72 2.98 10.79
N ALA A 123 -10.64 2.00 10.82
CA ALA A 123 -10.50 0.75 10.08
C ALA A 123 -10.44 1.00 8.56
N TYR A 124 -11.31 1.87 8.04
CA TYR A 124 -11.30 2.27 6.63
C TYR A 124 -10.01 3.03 6.25
N SER A 125 -9.49 3.87 7.15
CA SER A 125 -8.21 4.56 6.95
C SER A 125 -7.05 3.58 6.82
N ALA A 126 -7.01 2.57 7.68
CA ALA A 126 -6.03 1.50 7.64
C ALA A 126 -6.18 0.63 6.36
N ALA A 127 -7.41 0.27 6.01
CA ALA A 127 -7.70 -0.49 4.80
C ALA A 127 -7.32 0.27 3.52
N SER A 128 -7.52 1.60 3.49
CA SER A 128 -7.10 2.46 2.37
C SER A 128 -5.59 2.36 2.08
N ASP A 129 -4.78 2.32 3.14
CA ASP A 129 -3.33 2.14 3.01
C ASP A 129 -2.96 0.74 2.50
N ASN A 130 -3.58 -0.28 3.08
CA ASN A 130 -3.31 -1.67 2.72
C ASN A 130 -3.71 -1.96 1.28
N ILE A 131 -4.89 -1.55 0.85
CA ILE A 131 -5.40 -1.76 -0.52
C ILE A 131 -4.52 -1.01 -1.52
N GLY A 132 -4.27 0.27 -1.27
CA GLY A 132 -3.42 1.08 -2.15
C GLY A 132 -1.99 0.52 -2.27
N ASN A 133 -1.43 -0.02 -1.18
CA ASN A 133 -0.11 -0.63 -1.22
C ASN A 133 -0.11 -2.00 -1.92
N PHE A 134 -1.04 -2.88 -1.55
CA PHE A 134 -1.02 -4.28 -1.96
C PHE A 134 -1.21 -4.43 -3.48
N TYR A 135 -2.16 -3.73 -4.06
CA TYR A 135 -2.43 -3.85 -5.49
C TYR A 135 -1.42 -3.08 -6.34
N ALA A 136 -0.99 -1.91 -5.92
CA ALA A 136 -0.05 -1.09 -6.68
C ALA A 136 1.38 -1.65 -6.72
N GLN A 137 1.83 -2.33 -5.66
CA GLN A 137 3.18 -2.91 -5.64
C GLN A 137 3.40 -3.95 -6.75
N ASN A 138 2.34 -4.61 -7.19
CA ASN A 138 2.40 -5.61 -8.25
C ASN A 138 2.42 -4.98 -9.66
N VAL A 139 2.16 -3.68 -9.79
CA VAL A 139 2.27 -2.92 -11.02
C VAL A 139 3.72 -2.46 -11.28
N PHE A 140 4.52 -2.36 -10.24
CA PHE A 140 5.92 -1.97 -10.37
C PHE A 140 6.81 -3.16 -10.72
N MET A 141 7.28 -3.24 -11.97
CA MET A 141 8.04 -4.38 -12.52
C MET A 141 9.35 -4.71 -11.76
N ALA A 142 9.95 -3.73 -11.08
CA ALA A 142 11.15 -3.93 -10.27
C ALA A 142 10.84 -4.18 -8.78
N ASN A 143 9.58 -4.48 -8.43
CA ASN A 143 9.22 -4.89 -7.08
C ASN A 143 9.86 -6.24 -6.74
N ALA A 144 10.34 -6.38 -5.51
CA ALA A 144 11.01 -7.60 -5.05
C ALA A 144 10.13 -8.85 -5.19
N GLY A 145 8.81 -8.74 -4.99
CA GLY A 145 7.85 -9.83 -5.16
C GLY A 145 7.73 -10.27 -6.61
N ILE A 146 7.64 -9.33 -7.56
CA ILE A 146 7.60 -9.62 -9.00
C ILE A 146 8.90 -10.31 -9.44
N LEU A 147 10.05 -9.76 -9.04
CA LEU A 147 11.34 -10.33 -9.39
C LEU A 147 11.55 -11.73 -8.78
N LEU A 148 11.03 -11.98 -7.58
CA LEU A 148 11.06 -13.31 -6.96
C LEU A 148 10.21 -14.31 -7.76
N ILE A 149 9.01 -13.93 -8.19
CA ILE A 149 8.15 -14.79 -9.03
C ILE A 149 8.86 -15.11 -10.34
N VAL A 150 9.39 -14.10 -11.05
CA VAL A 150 10.14 -14.29 -12.31
C VAL A 150 11.30 -15.24 -12.10
N SER A 151 12.13 -15.02 -11.07
CA SER A 151 13.28 -15.85 -10.76
C SER A 151 12.90 -17.30 -10.42
N THR A 152 11.81 -17.50 -9.68
CA THR A 152 11.33 -18.83 -9.33
C THR A 152 10.81 -19.58 -10.58
N LEU A 153 10.08 -18.92 -11.44
CA LEU A 153 9.58 -19.51 -12.69
C LEU A 153 10.72 -19.82 -13.66
N ASP A 154 11.73 -18.95 -13.77
CA ASP A 154 12.92 -19.20 -14.59
C ASP A 154 13.68 -20.43 -14.09
N GLY A 155 13.81 -20.61 -12.78
CA GLY A 155 14.37 -21.82 -12.17
C GLY A 155 13.59 -23.11 -12.47
N LEU A 156 12.32 -22.99 -12.81
CA LEU A 156 11.45 -24.09 -13.26
C LEU A 156 11.44 -24.26 -14.80
N GLY A 157 12.24 -23.48 -15.51
CA GLY A 157 12.31 -23.49 -16.98
C GLY A 157 11.21 -22.69 -17.67
N ILE A 158 10.40 -21.93 -16.92
CA ILE A 158 9.31 -21.11 -17.44
C ILE A 158 9.80 -19.65 -17.52
N LYS A 159 10.04 -19.19 -18.75
CA LYS A 159 10.48 -17.80 -18.99
C LYS A 159 9.30 -16.84 -18.97
N VAL A 160 9.31 -15.91 -18.03
CA VAL A 160 8.31 -14.85 -17.90
C VAL A 160 9.02 -13.51 -17.76
N ASP A 161 8.52 -12.50 -18.45
CA ASP A 161 9.03 -11.14 -18.32
C ASP A 161 8.33 -10.40 -17.16
N SER A 162 9.12 -9.70 -16.35
CA SER A 162 8.62 -8.89 -15.23
C SER A 162 7.67 -7.77 -15.68
N LEU A 163 7.89 -7.21 -16.86
CA LEU A 163 7.02 -6.19 -17.44
C LEU A 163 5.65 -6.76 -17.84
N GLU A 164 5.63 -7.99 -18.36
CA GLU A 164 4.36 -8.66 -18.70
C GLU A 164 3.54 -8.94 -17.44
N LEU A 165 4.16 -9.46 -16.38
CA LEU A 165 3.48 -9.67 -15.10
C LEU A 165 2.89 -8.36 -14.56
N ALA A 166 3.67 -7.27 -14.58
CA ALA A 166 3.21 -5.96 -14.16
C ALA A 166 2.02 -5.45 -14.99
N LYS A 167 2.03 -5.65 -16.30
CA LYS A 167 0.91 -5.27 -17.19
C LYS A 167 -0.39 -5.99 -16.82
N TYR A 168 -0.33 -7.28 -16.52
CA TYR A 168 -1.50 -8.06 -16.08
C TYR A 168 -1.99 -7.67 -14.68
N ALA A 169 -1.15 -7.08 -13.84
CA ALA A 169 -1.55 -6.57 -12.54
C ALA A 169 -2.32 -5.23 -12.62
N ILE A 170 -2.13 -4.42 -13.67
CA ILE A 170 -2.78 -3.11 -13.82
C ILE A 170 -4.32 -3.22 -13.79
N PRO A 171 -4.99 -4.08 -14.58
CA PRO A 171 -6.45 -4.21 -14.51
C PRO A 171 -6.95 -4.58 -13.11
N VAL A 172 -6.21 -5.44 -12.41
CA VAL A 172 -6.56 -5.88 -11.04
C VAL A 172 -6.47 -4.71 -10.06
N ALA A 173 -5.42 -3.88 -10.15
CA ALA A 173 -5.27 -2.68 -9.33
C ALA A 173 -6.41 -1.69 -9.59
N ILE A 174 -6.77 -1.43 -10.84
CA ILE A 174 -7.87 -0.54 -11.22
C ILE A 174 -9.21 -1.07 -10.65
N ILE A 175 -9.50 -2.36 -10.80
CA ILE A 175 -10.73 -2.95 -10.26
C ILE A 175 -10.77 -2.82 -8.74
N ALA A 176 -9.66 -3.12 -8.05
CA ALA A 176 -9.56 -3.01 -6.61
C ALA A 176 -9.80 -1.55 -6.15
N PHE A 177 -9.21 -0.58 -6.84
CA PHE A 177 -9.42 0.83 -6.57
C PHE A 177 -10.89 1.23 -6.74
N VAL A 178 -11.53 0.87 -7.85
CA VAL A 178 -12.96 1.17 -8.11
C VAL A 178 -13.87 0.57 -7.05
N LEU A 179 -13.63 -0.69 -6.68
CA LEU A 179 -14.41 -1.35 -5.61
C LEU A 179 -14.19 -0.66 -4.27
N TRP A 180 -12.97 -0.21 -3.97
CA TRP A 180 -12.68 0.52 -2.75
C TRP A 180 -13.33 1.90 -2.71
N VAL A 181 -13.31 2.63 -3.82
CA VAL A 181 -14.05 3.90 -3.96
C VAL A 181 -15.56 3.69 -3.73
N ALA A 182 -16.14 2.63 -4.30
CA ALA A 182 -17.54 2.30 -4.07
C ALA A 182 -17.83 2.03 -2.57
N GLN A 183 -16.94 1.32 -1.86
CA GLN A 183 -17.08 1.10 -0.41
C GLN A 183 -16.96 2.41 0.38
N ASN A 184 -16.05 3.29 0.02
CA ASN A 184 -15.90 4.61 0.65
C ASN A 184 -17.15 5.49 0.44
N ILE A 185 -17.75 5.45 -0.76
CA ILE A 185 -19.02 6.12 -1.03
C ILE A 185 -20.16 5.52 -0.17
N MET A 186 -20.18 4.20 -0.01
CA MET A 186 -21.15 3.55 0.88
C MET A 186 -20.96 3.95 2.34
N LEU A 187 -19.71 4.12 2.81
CA LEU A 187 -19.42 4.65 4.14
C LEU A 187 -20.01 6.04 4.31
N ASP A 188 -19.73 6.96 3.37
CA ASP A 188 -20.30 8.32 3.40
C ASP A 188 -21.83 8.34 3.42
N ARG A 189 -22.48 7.47 2.62
CA ARG A 189 -23.94 7.36 2.59
C ARG A 189 -24.50 6.84 3.94
N LYS A 190 -23.82 5.89 4.57
CA LYS A 190 -24.23 5.35 5.89
C LYS A 190 -24.09 6.42 6.97
N LEU A 191 -22.97 7.14 7.02
CA LEU A 191 -22.77 8.24 7.97
C LEU A 191 -23.83 9.34 7.75
N LYS A 192 -24.03 9.76 6.50
CA LYS A 192 -25.05 10.74 6.17
C LYS A 192 -26.45 10.30 6.64
N LYS A 193 -26.87 9.07 6.33
CA LYS A 193 -28.19 8.55 6.72
C LYS A 193 -28.37 8.55 8.24
N LYS A 194 -27.34 8.10 8.98
CA LYS A 194 -27.39 8.00 10.45
C LYS A 194 -27.48 9.38 11.11
N TYR A 195 -26.61 10.32 10.73
CA TYR A 195 -26.48 11.60 11.42
C TYR A 195 -27.43 12.68 10.91
N SER A 196 -27.85 12.66 9.63
CA SER A 196 -28.93 13.55 9.18
C SER A 196 -30.30 13.24 9.82
N ALA A 197 -30.56 11.98 10.13
CA ALA A 197 -31.75 11.61 10.86
C ALA A 197 -31.75 12.15 12.31
N ARG A 198 -30.58 12.17 12.98
CA ARG A 198 -30.44 12.75 14.34
C ARG A 198 -30.63 14.27 14.37
N SER A 199 -30.11 14.98 13.37
CA SER A 199 -30.29 16.44 13.26
C SER A 199 -31.74 16.85 13.16
N ASN A 200 -32.54 16.08 12.42
CA ASN A 200 -34.00 16.37 12.25
C ASN A 200 -34.80 16.08 13.53
N VAL A 201 -34.38 15.18 14.39
CA VAL A 201 -35.06 14.87 15.65
C VAL A 201 -34.67 15.86 16.76
N GLY A 202 -33.43 16.39 16.73
CA GLY A 202 -32.95 17.37 17.72
C GLY A 202 -33.45 18.81 17.49
N GLY A 203 -33.90 19.15 16.28
CA GLY A 203 -34.43 20.47 15.94
C GLY A 203 -35.96 20.65 16.20
N ALA A 204 -36.61 19.62 16.72
CA ALA A 204 -38.06 19.63 17.05
C ALA A 204 -38.36 19.79 18.55
N LYS A 205 -37.42 20.35 19.35
CA LYS A 205 -37.64 20.73 20.74
C LYS A 205 -37.50 22.20 20.96
#